data_bf401ca7e26b885cd7f1ed2d2e12fa1e
#
_entry.id   bf401ca7e26b885cd7f1ed2d2e12fa1e
#
_cell.length_a   1.000
_cell.length_b   1.000
_cell.length_c   1.000
_cell.angle_alpha   90.00
_cell.angle_beta   90.00
_cell.angle_gamma   90.00
#
_symmetry.space_group_name_H-M   'P 1'
#
loop_
_entity.id
_entity.type
_entity.pdbx_description
1 polymer ?
#
loop_
_entity_poly.entity_id
_entity_poly.type
_entity_poly.pdbx_seq_one_letter_code
_entity_poly.pdbx_strand_id
1 'polypeptide(L)'
;MKKIVGEMLAPLPVCLGLIGAGLLLLWFTRKKFLGKVLASVGFVLLTLLSIQAVSGRIIQTLESQYKPLDVSHLQTRLESAGEPPVSQIVVLAGGISGDPTLPPPLQISKASRERLLEGIRLYRLLPGSQLILTGGSGLQSVSEATILSRVAQSHGVKKSDMVLEVQSRDTKDHPRFVSAFVKDQPFLLVTSAYHMPRAMKLFAKYNLFPIPSPIGHWRVPEGFPLWYWLPGASGLRLAELATHEYLGLAWAWLQGQI
;
A
#
# COMPACT_ATOMS: atom_id res chain seq x y z
N MET A 1 17.56 -10.63 -1.52
CA MET A 1 17.98 -9.88 -2.73
C MET A 1 16.89 -8.97 -3.30
N LYS A 2 15.66 -9.44 -3.65
CA LYS A 2 14.57 -8.63 -4.24
C LYS A 2 14.27 -7.35 -3.44
N LYS A 3 14.13 -7.44 -2.11
CA LYS A 3 13.85 -6.30 -1.23
C LYS A 3 14.96 -5.24 -1.26
N ILE A 4 16.22 -5.68 -1.23
CA ILE A 4 17.38 -4.78 -1.28
C ILE A 4 17.44 -4.03 -2.61
N VAL A 5 17.21 -4.72 -3.73
CA VAL A 5 17.18 -4.08 -5.05
C VAL A 5 16.04 -3.05 -5.14
N GLY A 6 14.87 -3.36 -4.61
CA GLY A 6 13.76 -2.41 -4.55
C GLY A 6 14.09 -1.16 -3.75
N GLU A 7 14.73 -1.32 -2.59
CA GLU A 7 15.17 -0.18 -1.75
C GLU A 7 16.26 0.66 -2.44
N MET A 8 17.19 0.03 -3.17
CA MET A 8 18.21 0.76 -3.94
C MET A 8 17.65 1.55 -5.12
N LEU A 9 16.52 1.12 -5.68
CA LEU A 9 15.80 1.81 -6.75
C LEU A 9 14.81 2.87 -6.22
N ALA A 10 14.73 3.04 -4.91
CA ALA A 10 13.90 4.10 -4.33
C ALA A 10 14.46 5.49 -4.70
N PRO A 11 13.60 6.52 -4.79
CA PRO A 11 13.98 7.87 -5.23
C PRO A 11 15.19 8.45 -4.52
N LEU A 12 15.23 8.34 -3.20
CA LEU A 12 16.32 8.92 -2.40
C LEU A 12 17.68 8.27 -2.67
N PRO A 13 17.87 6.94 -2.59
CA PRO A 13 19.11 6.27 -2.95
C PRO A 13 19.59 6.56 -4.37
N VAL A 14 18.67 6.57 -5.34
CA VAL A 14 19.02 6.87 -6.74
C VAL A 14 19.52 8.31 -6.89
N CYS A 15 18.83 9.29 -6.33
CA CYS A 15 19.26 10.69 -6.39
C CYS A 15 20.60 10.92 -5.70
N LEU A 16 20.79 10.36 -4.51
CA LEU A 16 22.05 10.46 -3.78
C LEU A 16 23.19 9.73 -4.49
N GLY A 17 22.92 8.58 -5.10
CA GLY A 17 23.88 7.84 -5.92
C GLY A 17 24.38 8.65 -7.12
N LEU A 18 23.45 9.32 -7.85
CA LEU A 18 23.79 10.21 -8.95
C LEU A 18 24.64 11.40 -8.49
N ILE A 19 24.24 12.05 -7.40
CA ILE A 19 25.00 13.17 -6.83
C ILE A 19 26.40 12.69 -6.41
N GLY A 20 26.49 11.59 -5.67
CA GLY A 20 27.77 11.04 -5.19
C GLY A 20 28.69 10.64 -6.35
N ALA A 21 28.17 9.92 -7.35
CA ALA A 21 28.96 9.56 -8.54
C ALA A 21 29.43 10.80 -9.31
N GLY A 22 28.55 11.81 -9.44
CA GLY A 22 28.90 13.09 -10.05
C GLY A 22 30.04 13.79 -9.32
N LEU A 23 29.97 13.87 -7.98
CA LEU A 23 31.02 14.48 -7.15
C LEU A 23 32.36 13.71 -7.24
N LEU A 24 32.33 12.38 -7.20
CA LEU A 24 33.53 11.56 -7.37
C LEU A 24 34.19 11.81 -8.71
N LEU A 25 33.42 11.91 -9.80
CA LEU A 25 33.97 12.25 -11.12
C LEU A 25 34.58 13.64 -11.15
N LEU A 26 33.96 14.61 -10.46
CA LEU A 26 34.48 15.99 -10.37
C LEU A 26 35.81 16.07 -9.61
N TRP A 27 35.95 15.30 -8.53
CA TRP A 27 37.13 15.39 -7.66
C TRP A 27 38.30 14.52 -8.16
N PHE A 28 38.02 13.30 -8.61
CA PHE A 28 39.03 12.30 -8.84
C PHE A 28 39.32 12.01 -10.33
N THR A 29 38.57 12.63 -11.28
CA THR A 29 38.74 12.33 -12.70
C THR A 29 38.78 13.59 -13.57
N ARG A 30 39.21 13.41 -14.83
CA ARG A 30 39.17 14.48 -15.85
C ARG A 30 37.78 14.64 -16.49
N LYS A 31 36.82 13.74 -16.20
CA LYS A 31 35.46 13.76 -16.78
C LYS A 31 34.54 14.79 -16.11
N LYS A 32 35.01 16.05 -16.03
CA LYS A 32 34.33 17.14 -15.31
C LYS A 32 32.92 17.41 -15.82
N PHE A 33 32.71 17.35 -17.16
CA PHE A 33 31.39 17.57 -17.74
C PHE A 33 30.37 16.52 -17.26
N LEU A 34 30.72 15.22 -17.37
CA LEU A 34 29.84 14.14 -16.91
C LEU A 34 29.55 14.23 -15.42
N GLY A 35 30.58 14.58 -14.61
CA GLY A 35 30.40 14.80 -13.17
C GLY A 35 29.40 15.92 -12.85
N LYS A 36 29.48 17.06 -13.56
CA LYS A 36 28.49 18.15 -13.42
C LYS A 36 27.08 17.70 -13.80
N VAL A 37 26.94 16.99 -14.93
CA VAL A 37 25.63 16.51 -15.40
C VAL A 37 25.00 15.57 -14.38
N LEU A 38 25.72 14.55 -13.91
CA LEU A 38 25.19 13.60 -12.93
C LEU A 38 24.78 14.26 -11.62
N ALA A 39 25.64 15.13 -11.08
CA ALA A 39 25.34 15.84 -9.84
C ALA A 39 24.12 16.76 -10.00
N SER A 40 24.02 17.50 -11.12
CA SER A 40 22.89 18.37 -11.40
C SER A 40 21.59 17.60 -11.59
N VAL A 41 21.62 16.50 -12.33
CA VAL A 41 20.43 15.64 -12.55
C VAL A 41 19.96 15.06 -11.21
N GLY A 42 20.86 14.50 -10.40
CA GLY A 42 20.52 13.96 -9.09
C GLY A 42 19.92 15.01 -8.17
N PHE A 43 20.48 16.23 -8.15
CA PHE A 43 19.99 17.35 -7.35
C PHE A 43 18.57 17.81 -7.82
N VAL A 44 18.40 18.00 -9.13
CA VAL A 44 17.11 18.41 -9.69
C VAL A 44 16.02 17.36 -9.44
N LEU A 45 16.32 16.08 -9.66
CA LEU A 45 15.39 14.99 -9.37
C LEU A 45 15.02 14.94 -7.89
N LEU A 46 16.00 15.03 -6.98
CA LEU A 46 15.74 15.04 -5.55
C LEU A 46 14.85 16.22 -5.15
N THR A 47 15.12 17.41 -5.69
CA THR A 47 14.33 18.60 -5.43
C THR A 47 12.90 18.42 -5.92
N LEU A 48 12.70 18.01 -7.18
CA LEU A 48 11.37 17.82 -7.76
C LEU A 48 10.56 16.76 -7.01
N LEU A 49 11.16 15.61 -6.69
CA LEU A 49 10.50 14.54 -5.97
C LEU A 49 10.24 14.86 -4.49
N SER A 50 10.96 15.83 -3.94
CA SER A 50 10.68 16.36 -2.59
C SER A 50 9.53 17.37 -2.57
N ILE A 51 9.10 17.91 -3.71
CA ILE A 51 7.98 18.84 -3.81
C ILE A 51 6.67 18.07 -3.75
N GLN A 52 5.86 18.34 -2.72
CA GLN A 52 4.61 17.63 -2.47
C GLN A 52 3.58 17.83 -3.61
N ALA A 53 3.56 19.00 -4.26
CA ALA A 53 2.72 19.26 -5.41
C ALA A 53 3.07 18.37 -6.61
N VAL A 54 4.36 18.01 -6.79
CA VAL A 54 4.82 17.12 -7.86
C VAL A 54 4.52 15.66 -7.50
N SER A 55 5.03 15.20 -6.37
CA SER A 55 4.90 13.80 -5.94
C SER A 55 3.46 13.42 -5.63
N GLY A 56 2.65 14.37 -5.15
CA GLY A 56 1.22 14.18 -4.95
C GLY A 56 0.47 13.89 -6.25
N ARG A 57 0.85 14.51 -7.37
CA ARG A 57 0.27 14.17 -8.68
C ARG A 57 0.70 12.80 -9.18
N ILE A 58 1.96 12.41 -8.89
CA ILE A 58 2.43 11.08 -9.27
C ILE A 58 1.65 9.99 -8.53
N ILE A 59 1.46 10.11 -7.21
CA ILE A 59 0.70 9.09 -6.45
C ILE A 59 -0.79 9.09 -6.82
N GLN A 60 -1.37 10.24 -7.16
CA GLN A 60 -2.77 10.34 -7.60
C GLN A 60 -3.06 9.51 -8.84
N THR A 61 -2.11 9.28 -9.73
CA THR A 61 -2.32 8.41 -10.90
C THR A 61 -2.61 6.96 -10.53
N LEU A 62 -2.20 6.53 -9.35
CA LEU A 62 -2.56 5.23 -8.76
C LEU A 62 -3.89 5.32 -8.01
N GLU A 63 -4.03 6.31 -7.13
CA GLU A 63 -5.17 6.43 -6.23
C GLU A 63 -6.50 6.76 -6.91
N SER A 64 -6.46 7.49 -8.05
CA SER A 64 -7.66 7.86 -8.80
C SER A 64 -8.33 6.70 -9.53
N GLN A 65 -7.66 5.55 -9.66
CA GLN A 65 -8.21 4.39 -10.35
C GLN A 65 -9.37 3.75 -9.58
N TYR A 66 -9.40 3.91 -8.26
CA TYR A 66 -10.44 3.34 -7.40
C TYR A 66 -10.93 4.40 -6.42
N LYS A 67 -12.23 4.67 -6.43
CA LYS A 67 -12.86 5.66 -5.54
C LYS A 67 -13.13 5.06 -4.16
N PRO A 68 -13.21 5.89 -3.11
CA PRO A 68 -13.70 5.46 -1.80
C PRO A 68 -15.05 4.75 -1.92
N LEU A 69 -15.23 3.67 -1.15
CA LEU A 69 -16.43 2.86 -1.20
C LEU A 69 -17.60 3.56 -0.48
N ASP A 70 -18.71 3.71 -1.19
CA ASP A 70 -20.00 4.05 -0.58
C ASP A 70 -20.80 2.76 -0.33
N VAL A 71 -20.93 2.40 0.94
CA VAL A 71 -21.58 1.14 1.36
C VAL A 71 -23.07 1.16 1.08
N SER A 72 -23.76 2.29 1.20
CA SER A 72 -25.19 2.41 0.94
C SER A 72 -25.52 2.16 -0.52
N HIS A 73 -24.76 2.78 -1.42
CA HIS A 73 -24.88 2.50 -2.86
C HIS A 73 -24.51 1.04 -3.22
N LEU A 74 -23.54 0.46 -2.52
CA LEU A 74 -23.17 -0.93 -2.76
C LEU A 74 -24.31 -1.89 -2.46
N GLN A 75 -24.92 -1.78 -1.28
CA GLN A 75 -26.03 -2.66 -0.87
C GLN A 75 -27.20 -2.56 -1.86
N THR A 76 -27.65 -1.36 -2.21
CA THR A 76 -28.72 -1.14 -3.19
C THR A 76 -28.39 -1.76 -4.56
N ARG A 77 -27.14 -1.66 -5.00
CA ARG A 77 -26.71 -2.23 -6.28
C ARG A 77 -26.75 -3.75 -6.27
N LEU A 78 -26.26 -4.39 -5.21
CA LEU A 78 -26.25 -5.85 -5.09
C LEU A 78 -27.70 -6.39 -5.03
N GLU A 79 -28.56 -5.77 -4.24
CA GLU A 79 -29.98 -6.12 -4.18
C GLU A 79 -30.66 -6.00 -5.54
N SER A 80 -30.40 -4.91 -6.28
CA SER A 80 -30.97 -4.68 -7.61
C SER A 80 -30.46 -5.69 -8.65
N ALA A 81 -29.23 -6.18 -8.48
CA ALA A 81 -28.62 -7.18 -9.35
C ALA A 81 -29.00 -8.63 -8.98
N GLY A 82 -29.70 -8.83 -7.86
CA GLY A 82 -29.98 -10.16 -7.32
C GLY A 82 -28.73 -10.89 -6.83
N GLU A 83 -27.67 -10.14 -6.52
CA GLU A 83 -26.42 -10.69 -6.01
C GLU A 83 -26.50 -10.86 -4.47
N PRO A 84 -25.83 -11.87 -3.91
CA PRO A 84 -25.81 -12.06 -2.47
C PRO A 84 -25.16 -10.87 -1.76
N PRO A 85 -25.57 -10.56 -0.52
CA PRO A 85 -24.96 -9.50 0.25
C PRO A 85 -23.47 -9.81 0.54
N VAL A 86 -22.65 -8.77 0.65
CA VAL A 86 -21.26 -8.96 1.03
C VAL A 86 -21.18 -9.44 2.48
N SER A 87 -20.58 -10.61 2.66
CA SER A 87 -20.38 -11.23 3.97
C SER A 87 -18.93 -11.29 4.42
N GLN A 88 -17.99 -10.85 3.59
CA GLN A 88 -16.58 -10.98 3.85
C GLN A 88 -15.83 -9.69 3.54
N ILE A 89 -14.94 -9.29 4.47
CA ILE A 89 -14.12 -8.08 4.38
C ILE A 89 -12.66 -8.52 4.54
N VAL A 90 -11.90 -8.49 3.46
CA VAL A 90 -10.48 -8.84 3.45
C VAL A 90 -9.65 -7.58 3.68
N VAL A 91 -8.85 -7.56 4.73
CA VAL A 91 -7.93 -6.47 5.06
C VAL A 91 -6.51 -6.92 4.80
N LEU A 92 -5.86 -6.30 3.82
CA LEU A 92 -4.46 -6.58 3.55
C LEU A 92 -3.55 -5.88 4.56
N ALA A 93 -2.67 -6.65 5.15
CA ALA A 93 -1.61 -6.11 6.00
C ALA A 93 -0.71 -5.12 5.25
N GLY A 94 -0.12 -4.18 5.95
CA GLY A 94 0.72 -3.11 5.40
C GLY A 94 2.04 -2.91 6.14
N GLY A 95 2.42 -3.88 6.99
CA GLY A 95 3.67 -3.91 7.73
C GLY A 95 3.51 -3.74 9.25
N ILE A 96 4.51 -4.22 9.95
CA ILE A 96 4.65 -4.15 11.40
C ILE A 96 5.79 -3.18 11.75
N SER A 97 5.69 -2.46 12.86
CA SER A 97 6.72 -1.53 13.33
C SER A 97 7.80 -2.15 14.24
N GLY A 98 7.83 -3.46 14.35
CA GLY A 98 9.00 -4.22 14.76
C GLY A 98 9.30 -4.40 16.24
N ASP A 99 8.78 -3.63 17.18
CA ASP A 99 9.03 -3.82 18.61
C ASP A 99 7.90 -4.64 19.26
N PRO A 100 8.14 -5.93 19.59
CA PRO A 100 7.12 -6.80 20.18
C PRO A 100 6.77 -6.46 21.64
N THR A 101 7.52 -5.59 22.29
CA THR A 101 7.25 -5.15 23.67
C THR A 101 6.18 -4.07 23.74
N LEU A 102 5.91 -3.39 22.62
CA LEU A 102 4.89 -2.36 22.56
C LEU A 102 3.48 -2.95 22.60
N PRO A 103 2.48 -2.18 23.07
CA PRO A 103 1.08 -2.55 22.93
C PRO A 103 0.69 -2.80 21.46
N PRO A 104 -0.22 -3.76 21.15
CA PRO A 104 -0.55 -4.15 19.78
C PRO A 104 -0.85 -3.00 18.80
N PRO A 105 -1.57 -1.91 19.19
CA PRO A 105 -1.80 -0.78 18.29
C PRO A 105 -0.55 -0.02 17.86
N LEU A 106 0.55 -0.12 18.62
CA LEU A 106 1.83 0.51 18.33
C LEU A 106 2.78 -0.42 17.56
N GLN A 107 2.47 -1.71 17.49
CA GLN A 107 3.23 -2.69 16.72
C GLN A 107 2.90 -2.67 15.22
N ILE A 108 1.78 -2.08 14.81
CA ILE A 108 1.36 -2.02 13.40
C ILE A 108 1.78 -0.71 12.75
N SER A 109 2.13 -0.77 11.46
CA SER A 109 2.45 0.41 10.67
C SER A 109 1.25 1.36 10.53
N LYS A 110 1.51 2.61 10.11
CA LYS A 110 0.44 3.55 9.79
C LYS A 110 -0.53 2.97 8.75
N ALA A 111 -0.01 2.36 7.69
CA ALA A 111 -0.82 1.75 6.63
C ALA A 111 -1.70 0.62 7.17
N SER A 112 -1.15 -0.31 7.96
CA SER A 112 -1.93 -1.39 8.58
C SER A 112 -3.03 -0.87 9.50
N ARG A 113 -2.75 0.20 10.24
CA ARG A 113 -3.72 0.85 11.12
C ARG A 113 -4.88 1.46 10.36
N GLU A 114 -4.60 2.23 9.33
CA GLU A 114 -5.63 2.86 8.48
C GLU A 114 -6.52 1.79 7.81
N ARG A 115 -5.92 0.75 7.25
CA ARG A 115 -6.64 -0.38 6.62
C ARG A 115 -7.51 -1.13 7.63
N LEU A 116 -6.98 -1.41 8.82
CA LEU A 116 -7.74 -2.09 9.87
C LEU A 116 -8.93 -1.25 10.35
N LEU A 117 -8.75 0.05 10.56
CA LEU A 117 -9.84 0.95 10.95
C LEU A 117 -10.95 0.98 9.89
N GLU A 118 -10.61 1.00 8.62
CA GLU A 118 -11.59 0.89 7.55
C GLU A 118 -12.30 -0.47 7.57
N GLY A 119 -11.55 -1.57 7.73
CA GLY A 119 -12.14 -2.91 7.88
C GLY A 119 -13.13 -2.99 9.05
N ILE A 120 -12.79 -2.41 10.20
CA ILE A 120 -13.68 -2.35 11.37
C ILE A 120 -14.91 -1.48 11.10
N ARG A 121 -14.75 -0.34 10.39
CA ARG A 121 -15.88 0.52 9.99
C ARG A 121 -16.86 -0.27 9.11
N LEU A 122 -16.34 -0.99 8.12
CA LEU A 122 -17.14 -1.82 7.21
C LEU A 122 -17.83 -2.96 7.96
N TYR A 123 -17.12 -3.65 8.85
CA TYR A 123 -17.70 -4.70 9.70
C TYR A 123 -18.90 -4.22 10.51
N ARG A 124 -18.83 -2.98 11.04
CA ARG A 124 -19.95 -2.39 11.78
C ARG A 124 -21.14 -2.00 10.88
N LEU A 125 -20.87 -1.63 9.62
CA LEU A 125 -21.90 -1.25 8.65
C LEU A 125 -22.54 -2.46 7.93
N LEU A 126 -21.89 -3.63 8.00
CA LEU A 126 -22.34 -4.87 7.36
C LEU A 126 -22.55 -5.96 8.43
N PRO A 127 -23.65 -5.92 9.19
CA PRO A 127 -23.93 -6.91 10.24
C PRO A 127 -23.90 -8.35 9.70
N GLY A 128 -23.24 -9.26 10.43
CA GLY A 128 -23.06 -10.64 10.03
C GLY A 128 -21.85 -10.88 9.11
N SER A 129 -21.10 -9.85 8.74
CA SER A 129 -19.87 -10.00 7.97
C SER A 129 -18.71 -10.55 8.82
N GLN A 130 -17.78 -11.23 8.14
CA GLN A 130 -16.51 -11.70 8.72
C GLN A 130 -15.34 -10.82 8.27
N LEU A 131 -14.42 -10.56 9.18
CA LEU A 131 -13.19 -9.82 8.93
C LEU A 131 -12.04 -10.80 8.67
N ILE A 132 -11.57 -10.89 7.44
CA ILE A 132 -10.42 -11.71 7.06
C ILE A 132 -9.17 -10.82 7.13
N LEU A 133 -8.34 -11.05 8.14
CA LEU A 133 -7.09 -10.32 8.35
C LEU A 133 -5.94 -11.11 7.75
N THR A 134 -5.22 -10.52 6.80
CA THR A 134 -4.15 -11.22 6.09
C THR A 134 -2.77 -10.65 6.43
N GLY A 135 -1.78 -11.51 6.55
CA GLY A 135 -0.38 -11.12 6.75
C GLY A 135 0.38 -12.10 7.61
N GLY A 136 1.43 -12.66 7.05
CA GLY A 136 2.32 -13.62 7.72
C GLY A 136 3.29 -12.96 8.71
N SER A 137 4.16 -13.77 9.27
CA SER A 137 5.13 -13.32 10.29
C SER A 137 6.37 -12.62 9.69
N GLY A 138 6.63 -12.81 8.39
CA GLY A 138 7.86 -12.30 7.78
C GLY A 138 9.11 -12.81 8.52
N LEU A 139 9.89 -11.89 9.11
CA LEU A 139 11.04 -12.19 9.97
C LEU A 139 10.70 -12.14 11.47
N GLN A 140 9.44 -11.98 11.83
CA GLN A 140 8.96 -11.83 13.19
C GLN A 140 8.44 -13.16 13.74
N SER A 141 8.35 -13.28 15.07
CA SER A 141 7.79 -14.46 15.76
C SER A 141 6.27 -14.53 15.68
N VAL A 142 5.59 -13.40 15.48
CA VAL A 142 4.13 -13.27 15.44
C VAL A 142 3.70 -12.73 14.08
N SER A 143 2.66 -13.32 13.49
CA SER A 143 2.12 -12.86 12.21
C SER A 143 1.43 -11.51 12.34
N GLU A 144 1.48 -10.72 11.27
CA GLU A 144 0.81 -9.41 11.20
C GLU A 144 -0.70 -9.57 11.41
N ALA A 145 -1.33 -10.57 10.79
CA ALA A 145 -2.74 -10.89 10.98
C ALA A 145 -3.09 -11.13 12.46
N THR A 146 -2.22 -11.78 13.23
CA THR A 146 -2.42 -11.98 14.67
C THR A 146 -2.39 -10.66 15.44
N ILE A 147 -1.47 -9.76 15.12
CA ILE A 147 -1.41 -8.45 15.78
C ILE A 147 -2.64 -7.61 15.41
N LEU A 148 -3.02 -7.61 14.12
CA LEU A 148 -4.23 -6.94 13.65
C LEU A 148 -5.49 -7.44 14.38
N SER A 149 -5.59 -8.76 14.62
CA SER A 149 -6.74 -9.33 15.33
C SER A 149 -6.84 -8.87 16.78
N ARG A 150 -5.70 -8.73 17.47
CA ARG A 150 -5.67 -8.18 18.84
C ARG A 150 -6.15 -6.73 18.87
N VAL A 151 -5.74 -5.93 17.88
CA VAL A 151 -6.20 -4.55 17.76
C VAL A 151 -7.68 -4.51 17.41
N ALA A 152 -8.17 -5.34 16.48
CA ALA A 152 -9.59 -5.42 16.15
C ALA A 152 -10.46 -5.80 17.35
N GLN A 153 -10.00 -6.76 18.18
CA GLN A 153 -10.69 -7.15 19.41
C GLN A 153 -10.80 -5.99 20.40
N SER A 154 -9.73 -5.21 20.57
CA SER A 154 -9.77 -4.01 21.44
C SER A 154 -10.74 -2.93 20.94
N HIS A 155 -11.15 -3.00 19.67
CA HIS A 155 -12.17 -2.14 19.06
C HIS A 155 -13.55 -2.80 18.98
N GLY A 156 -13.76 -3.93 19.66
CA GLY A 156 -15.05 -4.58 19.80
C GLY A 156 -15.42 -5.59 18.69
N VAL A 157 -14.47 -5.97 17.82
CA VAL A 157 -14.70 -7.05 16.85
C VAL A 157 -14.64 -8.38 17.60
N LYS A 158 -15.66 -9.24 17.43
CA LYS A 158 -15.70 -10.55 18.09
C LYS A 158 -14.67 -11.48 17.46
N LYS A 159 -14.01 -12.30 18.28
CA LYS A 159 -13.04 -13.29 17.79
C LYS A 159 -13.66 -14.30 16.82
N SER A 160 -14.93 -14.68 17.04
CA SER A 160 -15.69 -15.57 16.16
C SER A 160 -15.89 -15.02 14.74
N ASP A 161 -15.87 -13.69 14.60
CA ASP A 161 -16.15 -12.99 13.34
C ASP A 161 -14.85 -12.63 12.60
N MET A 162 -13.72 -13.16 13.07
CA MET A 162 -12.41 -12.95 12.44
C MET A 162 -11.82 -14.24 11.92
N VAL A 163 -11.27 -14.18 10.71
CA VAL A 163 -10.44 -15.23 10.10
C VAL A 163 -9.02 -14.68 9.92
N LEU A 164 -8.01 -15.45 10.30
CA LEU A 164 -6.62 -15.03 10.18
C LEU A 164 -5.92 -15.83 9.09
N GLU A 165 -5.45 -15.12 8.07
CA GLU A 165 -4.55 -15.64 7.06
C GLU A 165 -3.10 -15.27 7.45
N VAL A 166 -2.30 -16.26 7.82
CA VAL A 166 -0.96 -16.07 8.40
C VAL A 166 0.18 -16.61 7.52
N GLN A 167 -0.12 -17.09 6.33
CA GLN A 167 0.85 -17.78 5.47
C GLN A 167 1.50 -16.85 4.43
N SER A 168 0.82 -15.73 4.09
CA SER A 168 1.31 -14.77 3.10
C SER A 168 2.62 -14.13 3.54
N ARG A 169 3.65 -14.21 2.68
CA ARG A 169 4.97 -13.61 2.89
C ARG A 169 5.22 -12.38 2.02
N ASP A 170 4.45 -12.26 0.95
CA ASP A 170 4.54 -11.16 -0.03
C ASP A 170 3.12 -10.86 -0.54
N THR A 171 2.92 -9.68 -1.13
CA THR A 171 1.60 -9.26 -1.64
C THR A 171 1.01 -10.23 -2.66
N LYS A 172 1.84 -10.88 -3.46
CA LYS A 172 1.41 -11.89 -4.45
C LYS A 172 0.79 -13.14 -3.83
N ASP A 173 1.06 -13.41 -2.56
CA ASP A 173 0.61 -14.62 -1.87
C ASP A 173 -0.83 -14.46 -1.35
N HIS A 174 -1.25 -13.22 -1.03
CA HIS A 174 -2.57 -12.97 -0.45
C HIS A 174 -3.73 -13.55 -1.28
N PRO A 175 -3.82 -13.35 -2.62
CA PRO A 175 -4.94 -13.90 -3.39
C PRO A 175 -5.04 -15.42 -3.29
N ARG A 176 -3.88 -16.12 -3.35
CA ARG A 176 -3.81 -17.57 -3.24
C ARG A 176 -4.38 -18.10 -1.93
N PHE A 177 -4.02 -17.47 -0.82
CA PHE A 177 -4.48 -17.94 0.48
C PHE A 177 -5.88 -17.43 0.84
N VAL A 178 -6.23 -16.22 0.41
CA VAL A 178 -7.57 -15.65 0.60
C VAL A 178 -8.63 -16.45 -0.16
N SER A 179 -8.31 -17.01 -1.34
CA SER A 179 -9.25 -17.81 -2.15
C SER A 179 -9.92 -18.96 -1.36
N ALA A 180 -9.19 -19.54 -0.40
CA ALA A 180 -9.74 -20.62 0.44
C ALA A 180 -10.87 -20.14 1.37
N PHE A 181 -10.94 -18.85 1.67
CA PHE A 181 -11.92 -18.29 2.59
C PHE A 181 -13.11 -17.63 1.87
N VAL A 182 -12.86 -16.98 0.72
CA VAL A 182 -13.91 -16.17 0.04
C VAL A 182 -14.87 -16.97 -0.86
N LYS A 183 -14.52 -18.20 -1.27
CA LYS A 183 -15.41 -19.21 -1.92
C LYS A 183 -16.41 -18.64 -2.92
N ASP A 184 -16.01 -17.98 -3.96
CA ASP A 184 -16.88 -17.42 -5.02
C ASP A 184 -17.98 -16.45 -4.53
N GLN A 185 -17.86 -15.95 -3.30
CA GLN A 185 -18.78 -14.96 -2.75
C GLN A 185 -18.23 -13.54 -2.98
N PRO A 186 -19.11 -12.54 -3.16
CA PRO A 186 -18.72 -11.15 -3.18
C PRO A 186 -18.01 -10.76 -1.87
N PHE A 187 -16.84 -10.15 -1.97
CA PHE A 187 -16.10 -9.70 -0.80
C PHE A 187 -15.47 -8.32 -1.02
N LEU A 188 -15.29 -7.60 0.07
CA LEU A 188 -14.58 -6.31 0.05
C LEU A 188 -13.09 -6.54 0.20
N LEU A 189 -12.29 -5.78 -0.55
CA LEU A 189 -10.85 -5.74 -0.40
C LEU A 189 -10.41 -4.38 0.12
N VAL A 190 -9.89 -4.36 1.34
CA VAL A 190 -9.41 -3.15 2.01
C VAL A 190 -7.89 -3.08 1.93
N THR A 191 -7.39 -2.04 1.28
CA THR A 191 -5.97 -1.70 1.25
C THR A 191 -5.77 -0.21 0.99
N SER A 192 -4.51 0.26 1.02
CA SER A 192 -4.21 1.67 0.73
C SER A 192 -4.53 2.02 -0.72
N ALA A 193 -5.05 3.23 -0.96
CA ALA A 193 -5.49 3.68 -2.27
C ALA A 193 -4.39 3.55 -3.34
N TYR A 194 -3.15 3.95 -3.00
CA TYR A 194 -2.00 3.80 -3.89
C TYR A 194 -1.65 2.34 -4.21
N HIS A 195 -1.97 1.41 -3.30
CA HIS A 195 -1.69 -0.03 -3.44
C HIS A 195 -2.81 -0.79 -4.17
N MET A 196 -4.05 -0.25 -4.17
CA MET A 196 -5.23 -0.92 -4.71
C MET A 196 -5.04 -1.38 -6.16
N PRO A 197 -4.47 -0.60 -7.10
CA PRO A 197 -4.28 -1.06 -8.48
C PRO A 197 -3.47 -2.34 -8.60
N ARG A 198 -2.40 -2.49 -7.82
CA ARG A 198 -1.57 -3.70 -7.83
C ARG A 198 -2.29 -4.86 -7.16
N ALA A 199 -2.96 -4.63 -6.05
CA ALA A 199 -3.73 -5.65 -5.35
C ALA A 199 -4.82 -6.23 -6.27
N MET A 200 -5.65 -5.39 -6.89
CA MET A 200 -6.73 -5.84 -7.78
C MET A 200 -6.23 -6.71 -8.93
N LYS A 201 -5.11 -6.34 -9.57
CA LYS A 201 -4.50 -7.15 -10.64
C LYS A 201 -4.00 -8.51 -10.14
N LEU A 202 -3.40 -8.55 -8.96
CA LEU A 202 -2.95 -9.80 -8.34
C LEU A 202 -4.12 -10.71 -7.99
N PHE A 203 -5.24 -10.16 -7.49
CA PHE A 203 -6.46 -10.94 -7.22
C PHE A 203 -7.09 -11.47 -8.51
N ALA A 204 -7.17 -10.64 -9.56
CA ALA A 204 -7.71 -11.05 -10.86
C ALA A 204 -6.95 -12.25 -11.48
N LYS A 205 -5.64 -12.39 -11.23
CA LYS A 205 -4.84 -13.53 -11.66
C LYS A 205 -5.33 -14.87 -11.09
N TYR A 206 -5.99 -14.83 -9.95
CA TYR A 206 -6.59 -16.00 -9.29
C TYR A 206 -8.11 -16.09 -9.53
N ASN A 207 -8.63 -15.39 -10.55
CA ASN A 207 -10.06 -15.26 -10.85
C ASN A 207 -10.88 -14.74 -9.66
N LEU A 208 -10.29 -13.91 -8.83
CA LEU A 208 -10.93 -13.24 -7.71
C LEU A 208 -11.15 -11.76 -8.08
N PHE A 209 -12.41 -11.31 -8.05
CA PHE A 209 -12.79 -9.95 -8.41
C PHE A 209 -13.44 -9.25 -7.22
N PRO A 210 -12.64 -8.82 -6.23
CA PRO A 210 -13.15 -8.16 -5.05
C PRO A 210 -13.74 -6.78 -5.37
N ILE A 211 -14.64 -6.33 -4.51
CA ILE A 211 -15.11 -4.95 -4.51
C ILE A 211 -14.06 -4.10 -3.77
N PRO A 212 -13.44 -3.11 -4.44
CA PRO A 212 -12.36 -2.34 -3.82
C PRO A 212 -12.88 -1.37 -2.77
N SER A 213 -12.23 -1.35 -1.61
CA SER A 213 -12.41 -0.34 -0.55
C SER A 213 -11.07 0.31 -0.24
N PRO A 214 -10.60 1.24 -1.08
CA PRO A 214 -9.34 1.93 -0.89
C PRO A 214 -9.42 2.93 0.26
N ILE A 215 -8.35 3.01 1.07
CA ILE A 215 -8.23 3.96 2.18
C ILE A 215 -6.90 4.73 2.11
N GLY A 216 -6.84 5.87 2.78
CA GLY A 216 -5.60 6.63 2.90
C GLY A 216 -5.22 7.38 1.62
N HIS A 217 -6.22 7.89 0.91
CA HIS A 217 -5.98 8.75 -0.25
C HIS A 217 -5.22 10.01 0.14
N TRP A 218 -4.22 10.35 -0.64
CA TRP A 218 -3.60 11.66 -0.57
C TRP A 218 -4.49 12.70 -1.22
N ARG A 219 -5.09 13.51 -0.39
CA ARG A 219 -5.88 14.62 -0.89
C ARG A 219 -4.93 15.75 -1.28
N VAL A 220 -4.89 16.05 -2.56
CA VAL A 220 -4.26 17.28 -3.04
C VAL A 220 -5.32 18.38 -2.92
N PRO A 221 -5.09 19.43 -2.12
CA PRO A 221 -6.03 20.53 -2.03
C PRO A 221 -6.21 21.22 -3.38
N GLU A 222 -7.42 21.66 -3.69
CA GLU A 222 -7.65 22.57 -4.80
C GLU A 222 -6.86 23.86 -4.54
N GLY A 223 -6.00 24.25 -5.51
CA GLY A 223 -5.14 25.42 -5.37
C GLY A 223 -4.02 25.19 -4.36
N PHE A 224 -3.03 24.39 -4.72
CA PHE A 224 -1.86 24.09 -3.89
C PHE A 224 -1.38 25.28 -3.07
N PRO A 225 -1.49 25.26 -1.72
CA PRO A 225 -0.87 26.27 -0.88
C PRO A 225 0.63 26.38 -1.18
N LEU A 226 1.22 27.56 -1.03
CA LEU A 226 2.61 27.83 -1.41
C LEU A 226 3.60 26.81 -0.79
N TRP A 227 3.36 26.35 0.44
CA TRP A 227 4.22 25.37 1.12
C TRP A 227 4.23 23.98 0.47
N TYR A 228 3.24 23.63 -0.37
CA TYR A 228 3.26 22.38 -1.15
C TYR A 228 4.31 22.39 -2.25
N TRP A 229 4.79 23.57 -2.63
CA TRP A 229 5.85 23.75 -3.63
C TRP A 229 7.25 23.79 -3.01
N LEU A 230 7.35 23.77 -1.68
CA LEU A 230 8.64 23.69 -1.01
C LEU A 230 9.09 22.22 -0.91
N PRO A 231 10.37 21.94 -1.17
CA PRO A 231 10.94 20.61 -0.94
C PRO A 231 10.81 20.19 0.53
N GLY A 232 10.36 18.95 0.75
CA GLY A 232 10.18 18.43 2.10
C GLY A 232 10.05 16.92 2.14
N ALA A 233 10.16 16.35 3.34
CA ALA A 233 10.08 14.90 3.57
C ALA A 233 8.76 14.29 3.13
N SER A 234 7.65 15.03 3.23
CA SER A 234 6.32 14.57 2.80
C SER A 234 6.27 14.30 1.30
N GLY A 235 6.83 15.22 0.47
CA GLY A 235 6.90 15.01 -0.98
C GLY A 235 7.75 13.78 -1.32
N LEU A 236 8.94 13.67 -0.71
CA LEU A 236 9.82 12.52 -0.92
C LEU A 236 9.14 11.20 -0.53
N ARG A 237 8.41 11.17 0.60
CA ARG A 237 7.65 10.00 1.03
C ARG A 237 6.59 9.57 0.01
N LEU A 238 5.89 10.53 -0.62
CA LEU A 238 4.93 10.23 -1.68
C LEU A 238 5.61 9.65 -2.92
N ALA A 239 6.75 10.23 -3.32
CA ALA A 239 7.54 9.72 -4.42
C ALA A 239 8.01 8.28 -4.18
N GLU A 240 8.46 7.97 -2.95
CA GLU A 240 8.86 6.62 -2.55
C GLU A 240 7.71 5.62 -2.65
N LEU A 241 6.53 5.97 -2.12
CA LEU A 241 5.33 5.12 -2.19
C LEU A 241 4.92 4.86 -3.63
N ALA A 242 4.85 5.90 -4.45
CA ALA A 242 4.49 5.76 -5.86
C ALA A 242 5.50 4.91 -6.64
N THR A 243 6.80 5.18 -6.46
CA THR A 243 7.87 4.41 -7.11
C THR A 243 7.82 2.93 -6.69
N HIS A 244 7.62 2.65 -5.41
CA HIS A 244 7.47 1.28 -4.90
C HIS A 244 6.33 0.54 -5.60
N GLU A 245 5.18 1.17 -5.79
CA GLU A 245 4.04 0.54 -6.45
C GLU A 245 4.26 0.37 -7.95
N TYR A 246 4.84 1.35 -8.64
CA TYR A 246 5.19 1.21 -10.06
C TYR A 246 6.22 0.12 -10.31
N LEU A 247 7.27 0.06 -9.50
CA LEU A 247 8.26 -1.03 -9.57
C LEU A 247 7.62 -2.38 -9.24
N GLY A 248 6.70 -2.41 -8.26
CA GLY A 248 5.94 -3.59 -7.91
C GLY A 248 5.04 -4.09 -9.03
N LEU A 249 4.35 -3.19 -9.75
CA LEU A 249 3.54 -3.49 -10.93
C LEU A 249 4.40 -4.02 -12.08
N ALA A 250 5.51 -3.32 -12.41
CA ALA A 250 6.43 -3.73 -13.46
C ALA A 250 7.05 -5.11 -13.16
N TRP A 251 7.45 -5.35 -11.92
CA TRP A 251 7.97 -6.64 -11.49
C TRP A 251 6.93 -7.76 -11.59
N ALA A 252 5.69 -7.50 -11.13
CA ALA A 252 4.62 -8.48 -11.21
C ALA A 252 4.27 -8.83 -12.67
N TRP A 253 4.29 -7.85 -13.56
CA TRP A 253 4.12 -8.06 -15.01
C TRP A 253 5.23 -8.90 -15.60
N LEU A 254 6.50 -8.59 -15.33
CA LEU A 254 7.67 -9.35 -15.80
C LEU A 254 7.67 -10.81 -15.33
N GLN A 255 7.06 -11.08 -14.16
CA GLN A 255 6.94 -12.43 -13.59
C GLN A 255 5.65 -13.15 -14.01
N GLY A 256 4.81 -12.56 -14.86
CA GLY A 256 3.53 -13.13 -15.26
C GLY A 256 2.53 -13.31 -14.11
N GLN A 257 2.64 -12.46 -13.08
CA GLN A 257 1.77 -12.48 -11.88
C GLN A 257 0.52 -11.60 -12.05
N ILE A 258 0.50 -10.77 -13.07
CA ILE A 258 -0.61 -9.90 -13.45
C ILE A 258 -0.74 -9.89 -14.97
#